data_5bd4caa64417dbc095c117e832a5f289
#
_entry.id   5bd4caa64417dbc095c117e832a5f289
#
_cell.length_a   1.000
_cell.length_b   1.000
_cell.length_c   1.000
_cell.angle_alpha   90.00
_cell.angle_beta   90.00
_cell.angle_gamma   90.00
#
_symmetry.space_group_name_H-M   'P 1'
#
loop_
_entity.id
_entity.type
_entity.pdbx_description
1 polymer ?
#
loop_
_entity_poly.entity_id
_entity_poly.type
_entity_poly.pdbx_seq_one_letter_code
_entity_poly.pdbx_strand_id
1 'polypeptide(L)'
;VLCKTSQRGTRVTATIMAPNEGDAASYSFPEVHAFAPFYTLQPNAQTMALQVDLWMRLILSYCAAHRRFQLDVDGEWERTSDLFCHRELDRALSPDTIRLIFAYMVDKGRAIYDPPLPRGYKAPKVGQVEPDRRTHALSVSAARALPTYHVEPGNRIWVYWHTPSEWGDQIYAWVKDTGQTRVVLTLYELQHSVCVERLGLPPHMLRQALDTLVARKCAQIFGSSATEGDENLGVKFV
;
A
#
# COMPACT_ATOMS: atom_id res chain seq x y z
N VAL A 1 -36.09 13.15 53.00
CA VAL A 1 -35.85 13.82 51.72
C VAL A 1 -34.64 13.14 51.08
N LEU A 2 -34.92 12.22 50.16
CA LEU A 2 -33.90 11.42 49.42
C LEU A 2 -33.60 12.10 48.09
N CYS A 3 -32.37 12.52 47.89
CA CYS A 3 -31.90 13.05 46.63
C CYS A 3 -31.26 11.91 45.83
N LYS A 4 -31.92 11.50 44.73
CA LYS A 4 -31.40 10.52 43.75
C LYS A 4 -30.48 11.26 42.78
N THR A 5 -29.17 11.01 42.84
CA THR A 5 -28.22 11.43 41.83
C THR A 5 -28.24 10.42 40.68
N SER A 6 -28.75 10.85 39.53
CA SER A 6 -28.72 10.14 38.25
C SER A 6 -27.35 10.34 37.62
N GLN A 7 -26.54 9.28 37.56
CA GLN A 7 -25.32 9.29 36.75
C GLN A 7 -25.70 9.04 35.30
N ARG A 8 -25.61 10.09 34.47
CA ARG A 8 -25.64 9.96 32.99
C ARG A 8 -24.28 9.46 32.53
N GLY A 9 -24.21 8.22 32.09
CA GLY A 9 -23.08 7.69 31.39
C GLY A 9 -22.93 8.43 30.05
N THR A 10 -21.83 9.15 29.90
CA THR A 10 -21.45 9.79 28.66
C THR A 10 -20.97 8.70 27.69
N ARG A 11 -21.83 8.34 26.77
CA ARG A 11 -21.50 7.45 25.64
C ARG A 11 -20.58 8.24 24.72
N VAL A 12 -19.28 7.98 24.79
CA VAL A 12 -18.30 8.51 23.82
C VAL A 12 -18.51 7.74 22.53
N THR A 13 -19.38 8.25 21.67
CA THR A 13 -19.42 7.86 20.26
C THR A 13 -18.20 8.43 19.60
N ALA A 14 -17.21 7.58 19.34
CA ALA A 14 -16.11 7.93 18.44
C ALA A 14 -16.72 8.14 17.04
N THR A 15 -17.06 9.38 16.73
CA THR A 15 -17.41 9.82 15.38
C THR A 15 -16.14 9.74 14.57
N ILE A 16 -15.94 8.62 13.86
CA ILE A 16 -14.96 8.53 12.80
C ILE A 16 -15.49 9.41 11.68
N MET A 17 -15.00 10.64 11.63
CA MET A 17 -15.30 11.58 10.54
C MET A 17 -14.81 10.94 9.23
N ALA A 18 -15.76 10.67 8.33
CA ALA A 18 -15.47 10.34 6.95
C ALA A 18 -14.74 11.56 6.33
N PRO A 19 -13.60 11.37 5.64
CA PRO A 19 -13.03 12.44 4.86
C PRO A 19 -14.01 12.79 3.73
N ASN A 20 -14.39 14.06 3.65
CA ASN A 20 -15.23 14.63 2.61
C ASN A 20 -14.63 14.37 1.22
N GLU A 21 -15.47 13.97 0.27
CA GLU A 21 -15.14 13.82 -1.16
C GLU A 21 -14.91 15.19 -1.84
N GLY A 22 -14.00 15.99 -1.34
CA GLY A 22 -13.79 17.33 -1.89
C GLY A 22 -12.43 17.94 -1.64
N ASP A 23 -11.69 17.42 -0.68
CA ASP A 23 -10.34 17.88 -0.40
C ASP A 23 -9.36 16.71 -0.62
N ALA A 24 -8.71 16.68 -1.78
CA ALA A 24 -7.39 16.08 -1.89
C ALA A 24 -6.49 16.94 -0.99
N ALA A 25 -6.54 16.66 0.33
CA ALA A 25 -5.66 17.29 1.30
C ALA A 25 -4.25 17.15 0.73
N SER A 26 -3.63 18.27 0.40
CA SER A 26 -2.30 18.29 -0.22
C SER A 26 -1.39 17.49 0.70
N TYR A 27 -0.93 16.32 0.23
CA TYR A 27 -0.02 15.48 1.00
C TYR A 27 1.22 16.30 1.34
N SER A 28 1.51 16.45 2.63
CA SER A 28 2.71 17.13 3.08
C SER A 28 3.86 16.15 3.10
N PHE A 29 4.83 16.34 2.22
CA PHE A 29 6.04 15.54 2.21
C PHE A 29 6.85 15.76 3.49
N PRO A 30 7.49 14.73 4.06
CA PRO A 30 8.41 14.88 5.18
C PRO A 30 9.64 15.68 4.76
N GLU A 31 10.29 16.38 5.71
CA GLU A 31 11.45 17.24 5.46
C GLU A 31 12.60 16.55 4.70
N VAL A 32 12.76 15.24 4.89
CA VAL A 32 13.78 14.46 4.19
C VAL A 32 13.58 14.46 2.66
N HIS A 33 12.36 14.65 2.17
CA HIS A 33 12.07 14.76 0.75
C HIS A 33 12.68 16.02 0.12
N ALA A 34 12.86 17.10 0.88
CA ALA A 34 13.53 18.32 0.45
C ALA A 34 15.07 18.25 0.58
N PHE A 35 15.63 17.08 0.94
CA PHE A 35 17.07 16.91 1.11
C PHE A 35 17.71 16.29 -0.14
N ALA A 36 18.47 17.06 -0.91
CA ALA A 36 19.03 16.65 -2.19
C ALA A 36 19.82 15.30 -2.17
N PRO A 37 20.67 15.00 -1.15
CA PRO A 37 21.34 13.71 -1.07
C PRO A 37 20.40 12.50 -0.92
N PHE A 38 19.13 12.69 -0.54
CA PHE A 38 18.13 11.63 -0.42
C PHE A 38 17.82 10.97 -1.76
N TYR A 39 18.03 11.67 -2.88
CA TYR A 39 17.83 11.18 -4.25
C TYR A 39 19.02 10.42 -4.83
N THR A 40 20.17 10.44 -4.15
CA THR A 40 21.39 9.76 -4.60
C THR A 40 21.70 8.61 -3.67
N LEU A 41 21.81 7.40 -4.22
CA LEU A 41 22.08 6.21 -3.42
C LEU A 41 23.43 6.34 -2.71
N GLN A 42 23.42 6.19 -1.39
CA GLN A 42 24.62 6.36 -0.56
C GLN A 42 25.52 5.13 -0.64
N PRO A 43 26.85 5.30 -0.72
CA PRO A 43 27.78 4.18 -0.88
C PRO A 43 27.94 3.33 0.38
N ASN A 44 27.73 3.90 1.56
CA ASN A 44 27.80 3.15 2.81
C ASN A 44 26.56 2.28 2.99
N ALA A 45 26.75 0.97 3.21
CA ALA A 45 25.67 0.00 3.31
C ALA A 45 24.65 0.30 4.43
N GLN A 46 25.11 0.81 5.57
CA GLN A 46 24.22 1.18 6.69
C GLN A 46 23.40 2.41 6.34
N THR A 47 24.03 3.44 5.77
CA THR A 47 23.34 4.67 5.33
C THR A 47 22.37 4.35 4.19
N MET A 48 22.75 3.49 3.24
CA MET A 48 21.89 3.01 2.17
C MET A 48 20.66 2.30 2.73
N ALA A 49 20.82 1.41 3.70
CA ALA A 49 19.72 0.69 4.31
C ALA A 49 18.72 1.64 5.01
N LEU A 50 19.22 2.63 5.74
CA LEU A 50 18.39 3.67 6.36
C LEU A 50 17.68 4.53 5.31
N GLN A 51 18.37 4.91 4.24
CA GLN A 51 17.81 5.69 3.15
C GLN A 51 16.66 4.93 2.46
N VAL A 52 16.86 3.66 2.16
CA VAL A 52 15.84 2.82 1.52
C VAL A 52 14.64 2.60 2.45
N ASP A 53 14.87 2.43 3.77
CA ASP A 53 13.78 2.33 4.75
C ASP A 53 12.96 3.63 4.84
N LEU A 54 13.62 4.80 4.80
CA LEU A 54 12.93 6.09 4.77
C LEU A 54 12.10 6.25 3.48
N TRP A 55 12.63 5.83 2.32
CA TRP A 55 11.86 5.80 1.07
C TRP A 55 10.65 4.88 1.17
N MET A 56 10.79 3.68 1.73
CA MET A 56 9.67 2.77 1.94
C MET A 56 8.57 3.45 2.77
N ARG A 57 8.92 4.06 3.89
CA ARG A 57 7.95 4.75 4.77
C ARG A 57 7.25 5.90 4.05
N LEU A 58 8.01 6.71 3.28
CA LEU A 58 7.45 7.80 2.49
C LEU A 58 6.48 7.26 1.44
N ILE A 59 6.85 6.22 0.69
CA ILE A 59 5.98 5.59 -0.30
C ILE A 59 4.69 5.07 0.34
N LEU A 60 4.78 4.36 1.47
CA LEU A 60 3.62 3.83 2.17
C LEU A 60 2.66 4.94 2.62
N SER A 61 3.17 6.01 3.22
CA SER A 61 2.35 7.15 3.67
C SER A 61 1.72 7.90 2.48
N TYR A 62 2.49 8.10 1.42
CA TYR A 62 2.02 8.75 0.19
C TYR A 62 0.93 7.93 -0.51
N CYS A 63 1.16 6.61 -0.67
CA CYS A 63 0.18 5.71 -1.27
C CYS A 63 -1.10 5.61 -0.44
N ALA A 64 -1.00 5.64 0.89
CA ALA A 64 -2.16 5.67 1.77
C ALA A 64 -2.98 6.95 1.60
N ALA A 65 -2.31 8.11 1.55
CA ALA A 65 -2.97 9.42 1.37
C ALA A 65 -3.69 9.53 0.03
N HIS A 66 -3.07 9.02 -1.04
CA HIS A 66 -3.64 9.04 -2.40
C HIS A 66 -4.42 7.78 -2.77
N ARG A 67 -4.61 6.82 -1.84
CA ARG A 67 -5.25 5.52 -2.08
C ARG A 67 -4.71 4.78 -3.29
N ARG A 68 -3.38 4.85 -3.48
CA ARG A 68 -2.69 4.16 -4.57
C ARG A 68 -2.22 2.80 -4.13
N PHE A 69 -2.71 1.75 -4.79
CA PHE A 69 -2.34 0.37 -4.48
C PHE A 69 -1.27 -0.17 -5.42
N GLN A 70 -1.05 0.47 -6.55
CA GLN A 70 -0.09 0.02 -7.55
C GLN A 70 0.87 1.14 -7.91
N LEU A 71 2.15 0.82 -8.01
CA LEU A 71 3.22 1.70 -8.47
C LEU A 71 3.99 1.02 -9.60
N ASP A 72 4.43 1.81 -10.56
CA ASP A 72 5.23 1.37 -11.71
C ASP A 72 6.43 2.32 -11.87
N VAL A 73 7.62 1.76 -12.08
CA VAL A 73 8.85 2.56 -12.24
C VAL A 73 8.74 3.56 -13.39
N ASP A 74 8.11 3.12 -14.49
CA ASP A 74 7.98 3.88 -15.72
C ASP A 74 6.56 4.41 -15.94
N GLY A 75 5.69 4.30 -14.93
CA GLY A 75 4.30 4.74 -15.02
C GLY A 75 4.16 6.23 -15.26
N GLU A 76 3.15 6.62 -16.03
CA GLU A 76 2.90 8.03 -16.33
C GLU A 76 2.60 8.83 -15.06
N TRP A 77 1.84 8.22 -14.13
CA TRP A 77 1.53 8.87 -12.86
C TRP A 77 2.78 9.07 -12.00
N GLU A 78 3.65 8.06 -11.88
CA GLU A 78 4.89 8.13 -11.11
C GLU A 78 5.85 9.18 -11.67
N ARG A 79 5.86 9.36 -12.98
CA ARG A 79 6.67 10.38 -13.68
C ARG A 79 6.11 11.78 -13.55
N THR A 80 4.80 11.93 -13.38
CA THR A 80 4.13 13.24 -13.23
C THR A 80 3.94 13.64 -11.77
N SER A 81 3.88 12.67 -10.86
CA SER A 81 3.77 12.91 -9.42
C SER A 81 5.10 13.42 -8.83
N ASP A 82 5.00 14.06 -7.68
CA ASP A 82 6.19 14.51 -6.94
C ASP A 82 6.75 13.43 -5.99
N LEU A 83 6.26 12.17 -6.08
CA LEU A 83 6.68 11.09 -5.19
C LEU A 83 8.17 10.77 -5.31
N PHE A 84 8.66 10.55 -6.54
CA PHE A 84 10.05 10.17 -6.82
C PHE A 84 10.89 11.34 -7.32
N CYS A 85 10.36 12.55 -7.30
CA CYS A 85 11.06 13.73 -7.76
C CYS A 85 10.76 14.95 -6.89
N HIS A 86 11.68 15.90 -6.87
CA HIS A 86 11.51 17.21 -6.24
C HIS A 86 11.83 18.29 -7.26
N ARG A 87 10.82 19.05 -7.66
CA ARG A 87 10.95 20.03 -8.78
C ARG A 87 11.86 21.19 -8.41
N GLU A 88 11.73 21.72 -7.20
CA GLU A 88 12.54 22.87 -6.75
C GLU A 88 14.02 22.51 -6.63
N LEU A 89 14.35 21.28 -6.23
CA LEU A 89 15.73 20.80 -6.16
C LEU A 89 16.25 20.31 -7.50
N ASP A 90 15.39 20.18 -8.50
CA ASP A 90 15.67 19.50 -9.78
C ASP A 90 16.34 18.13 -9.58
N ARG A 91 15.74 17.30 -8.73
CA ARG A 91 16.22 15.95 -8.42
C ARG A 91 15.12 14.92 -8.57
N ALA A 92 15.49 13.78 -9.16
CA ALA A 92 14.64 12.61 -9.27
C ALA A 92 15.44 11.33 -8.99
N LEU A 93 14.77 10.32 -8.45
CA LEU A 93 15.35 8.99 -8.32
C LEU A 93 15.60 8.36 -9.68
N SER A 94 16.70 7.60 -9.80
CA SER A 94 16.91 6.76 -10.98
C SER A 94 15.98 5.54 -10.94
N PRO A 95 15.58 5.00 -12.12
CA PRO A 95 14.77 3.79 -12.19
C PRO A 95 15.37 2.61 -11.42
N ASP A 96 16.69 2.45 -11.46
CA ASP A 96 17.38 1.37 -10.74
C ASP A 96 17.29 1.53 -9.22
N THR A 97 17.32 2.77 -8.72
CA THR A 97 17.08 3.06 -7.29
C THR A 97 15.65 2.76 -6.91
N ILE A 98 14.68 3.09 -7.76
CA ILE A 98 13.27 2.76 -7.50
C ILE A 98 13.06 1.24 -7.46
N ARG A 99 13.66 0.47 -8.39
CA ARG A 99 13.63 -1.00 -8.38
C ARG A 99 14.25 -1.57 -7.10
N LEU A 100 15.34 -1.00 -6.62
CA LEU A 100 15.96 -1.40 -5.35
C LEU A 100 15.00 -1.18 -4.16
N ILE A 101 14.33 -0.03 -4.12
CA ILE A 101 13.33 0.28 -3.09
C ILE A 101 12.16 -0.70 -3.18
N PHE A 102 11.66 -0.99 -4.38
CA PHE A 102 10.58 -1.96 -4.59
C PHE A 102 10.99 -3.36 -4.10
N ALA A 103 12.20 -3.81 -4.43
CA ALA A 103 12.73 -5.09 -3.95
C ALA A 103 12.81 -5.13 -2.42
N TYR A 104 13.23 -4.05 -1.79
CA TYR A 104 13.26 -3.93 -0.33
C TYR A 104 11.87 -3.98 0.27
N MET A 105 10.88 -3.28 -0.32
CA MET A 105 9.49 -3.31 0.12
C MET A 105 8.89 -4.73 0.05
N VAL A 106 9.21 -5.47 -1.00
CA VAL A 106 8.78 -6.87 -1.16
C VAL A 106 9.45 -7.77 -0.11
N ASP A 107 10.75 -7.59 0.15
CA ASP A 107 11.48 -8.32 1.21
C ASP A 107 10.88 -8.07 2.61
N LYS A 108 10.40 -6.85 2.85
CA LYS A 108 9.69 -6.47 4.09
C LYS A 108 8.22 -6.88 4.13
N GLY A 109 7.68 -7.53 3.09
CA GLY A 109 6.27 -7.91 3.00
C GLY A 109 5.31 -6.72 2.89
N ARG A 110 5.81 -5.56 2.45
CA ARG A 110 5.02 -4.33 2.24
C ARG A 110 4.62 -4.12 0.79
N ALA A 111 5.03 -5.02 -0.11
CA ALA A 111 4.65 -5.03 -1.51
C ALA A 111 4.72 -6.43 -2.10
N ILE A 112 4.10 -6.63 -3.26
CA ILE A 112 4.30 -7.80 -4.12
C ILE A 112 4.52 -7.32 -5.55
N TYR A 113 5.29 -8.08 -6.33
CA TYR A 113 5.49 -7.78 -7.74
C TYR A 113 4.26 -8.12 -8.59
N ASP A 114 4.01 -7.29 -9.59
CA ASP A 114 2.96 -7.48 -10.59
C ASP A 114 3.52 -7.19 -12.00
N PRO A 115 3.64 -8.17 -12.88
CA PRO A 115 3.41 -9.60 -12.67
C PRO A 115 4.43 -10.24 -11.71
N PRO A 116 4.13 -11.43 -11.16
CA PRO A 116 5.10 -12.17 -10.34
C PRO A 116 6.42 -12.36 -11.08
N LEU A 117 7.52 -12.23 -10.35
CA LEU A 117 8.84 -12.38 -10.96
C LEU A 117 9.05 -13.77 -11.60
N PRO A 118 9.67 -13.83 -12.78
CA PRO A 118 9.98 -15.11 -13.42
C PRO A 118 10.97 -15.92 -12.57
N ARG A 119 10.90 -17.24 -12.69
CA ARG A 119 11.81 -18.15 -11.97
C ARG A 119 13.27 -17.81 -12.32
N GLY A 120 14.08 -17.63 -11.28
CA GLY A 120 15.51 -17.29 -11.44
C GLY A 120 15.83 -15.80 -11.52
N TYR A 121 14.82 -14.91 -11.53
CA TYR A 121 15.06 -13.48 -11.45
C TYR A 121 15.69 -13.13 -10.09
N LYS A 122 16.80 -12.39 -10.14
CA LYS A 122 17.49 -11.91 -8.93
C LYS A 122 17.12 -10.43 -8.71
N ALA A 123 16.21 -10.20 -7.79
CA ALA A 123 15.88 -8.84 -7.38
C ALA A 123 17.11 -8.15 -6.75
N PRO A 124 17.30 -6.84 -6.98
CA PRO A 124 18.37 -6.09 -6.34
C PRO A 124 18.23 -6.13 -4.81
N LYS A 125 19.36 -6.23 -4.09
CA LYS A 125 19.36 -6.28 -2.63
C LYS A 125 20.16 -5.10 -2.07
N VAL A 126 19.65 -4.50 -1.01
CA VAL A 126 20.34 -3.47 -0.26
C VAL A 126 21.67 -4.03 0.26
N GLY A 127 22.77 -3.29 0.06
CA GLY A 127 24.13 -3.71 0.42
C GLY A 127 24.83 -4.61 -0.61
N GLN A 128 24.15 -5.04 -1.68
CA GLN A 128 24.74 -5.77 -2.80
C GLN A 128 24.75 -4.93 -4.09
N VAL A 129 24.13 -3.77 -4.06
CA VAL A 129 24.16 -2.82 -5.18
C VAL A 129 25.33 -1.88 -4.97
N GLU A 130 26.31 -1.96 -5.86
CA GLU A 130 27.34 -0.93 -5.96
C GLU A 130 26.69 0.37 -6.44
N PRO A 131 27.01 1.54 -5.83
CA PRO A 131 26.53 2.84 -6.29
C PRO A 131 27.17 3.14 -7.65
N ASP A 132 26.62 2.55 -8.71
CA ASP A 132 27.06 2.79 -10.09
C ASP A 132 26.50 4.14 -10.60
N ARG A 133 27.06 4.63 -11.69
CA ARG A 133 26.60 5.85 -12.39
C ARG A 133 25.10 5.82 -12.73
N ARG A 134 24.53 4.63 -12.89
CA ARG A 134 23.10 4.42 -13.18
C ARG A 134 22.19 4.69 -12.00
N THR A 135 22.70 4.60 -10.77
CA THR A 135 21.92 4.81 -9.54
C THR A 135 21.99 6.25 -9.02
N HIS A 136 22.66 7.15 -9.73
CA HIS A 136 22.70 8.56 -9.39
C HIS A 136 21.34 9.23 -9.62
N ALA A 137 21.04 10.24 -8.80
CA ALA A 137 19.88 11.08 -9.01
C ALA A 137 19.91 11.72 -10.42
N LEU A 138 18.75 11.77 -11.04
CA LEU A 138 18.55 12.44 -12.32
C LEU A 138 17.97 13.84 -12.08
N SER A 139 18.09 14.73 -13.09
CA SER A 139 17.25 15.91 -13.12
C SER A 139 15.79 15.52 -13.45
N VAL A 140 14.85 16.31 -12.96
CA VAL A 140 13.42 16.06 -13.24
C VAL A 140 13.14 16.03 -14.74
N SER A 141 13.80 16.89 -15.49
CA SER A 141 13.67 16.94 -16.96
C SER A 141 14.18 15.64 -17.61
N ALA A 142 15.33 15.13 -17.18
CA ALA A 142 15.89 13.88 -17.69
C ALA A 142 15.02 12.67 -17.32
N ALA A 143 14.52 12.62 -16.10
CA ALA A 143 13.61 11.53 -15.66
C ALA A 143 12.33 11.49 -16.48
N ARG A 144 11.75 12.65 -16.84
CA ARG A 144 10.55 12.73 -17.68
C ARG A 144 10.78 12.34 -19.15
N ALA A 145 12.01 12.51 -19.63
CA ALA A 145 12.39 12.20 -21.01
C ALA A 145 12.75 10.72 -21.21
N LEU A 146 12.81 9.91 -20.16
CA LEU A 146 13.09 8.49 -20.28
C LEU A 146 11.98 7.80 -21.12
N PRO A 147 12.36 6.90 -22.05
CA PRO A 147 11.39 6.20 -22.87
C PRO A 147 10.52 5.30 -21.98
N THR A 148 9.24 5.17 -22.34
CA THR A 148 8.33 4.23 -21.71
C THR A 148 8.74 2.82 -22.13
N TYR A 149 9.33 2.04 -21.25
CA TYR A 149 9.68 0.65 -21.51
C TYR A 149 8.46 -0.26 -21.29
N HIS A 150 8.45 -1.38 -22.02
CA HIS A 150 7.54 -2.48 -21.71
C HIS A 150 7.72 -2.88 -20.24
N VAL A 151 6.65 -3.37 -19.60
CA VAL A 151 6.67 -3.80 -18.20
C VAL A 151 7.75 -4.87 -18.01
N GLU A 152 8.94 -4.43 -17.62
CA GLU A 152 10.01 -5.36 -17.27
C GLU A 152 9.72 -6.01 -15.90
N PRO A 153 10.20 -7.25 -15.68
CA PRO A 153 10.08 -7.88 -14.38
C PRO A 153 10.64 -7.00 -13.26
N GLY A 154 9.83 -6.73 -12.25
CA GLY A 154 10.23 -5.89 -11.12
C GLY A 154 9.93 -4.41 -11.25
N ASN A 155 9.38 -3.95 -12.39
CA ASN A 155 9.01 -2.55 -12.58
C ASN A 155 7.72 -2.16 -11.87
N ARG A 156 6.80 -3.10 -11.67
CA ARG A 156 5.50 -2.84 -11.08
C ARG A 156 5.31 -3.61 -9.78
N ILE A 157 4.69 -2.96 -8.78
CA ILE A 157 4.38 -3.56 -7.49
C ILE A 157 2.96 -3.17 -7.05
N TRP A 158 2.33 -4.08 -6.28
CA TRP A 158 1.21 -3.76 -5.41
C TRP A 158 1.75 -3.35 -4.05
N VAL A 159 1.31 -2.22 -3.52
CA VAL A 159 1.78 -1.62 -2.27
C VAL A 159 0.79 -1.91 -1.14
N TYR A 160 1.29 -2.40 -0.02
CA TYR A 160 0.53 -2.68 1.20
C TYR A 160 0.85 -1.62 2.27
N TRP A 161 0.11 -0.49 2.29
CA TRP A 161 0.27 0.50 3.38
C TRP A 161 -0.32 -0.01 4.70
N HIS A 162 -1.36 -0.85 4.67
CA HIS A 162 -1.74 -1.76 5.73
C HIS A 162 -1.39 -3.19 5.33
N THR A 163 -1.07 -4.00 6.31
CA THR A 163 -0.88 -5.43 6.08
C THR A 163 -2.22 -6.10 5.77
N PRO A 164 -2.25 -7.25 5.07
CA PRO A 164 -3.48 -8.01 4.88
C PRO A 164 -4.21 -8.33 6.19
N SER A 165 -3.46 -8.55 7.29
CA SER A 165 -4.03 -8.76 8.62
C SER A 165 -4.75 -7.53 9.16
N GLU A 166 -4.14 -6.34 9.02
CA GLU A 166 -4.76 -5.07 9.47
C GLU A 166 -6.03 -4.74 8.68
N TRP A 167 -6.04 -4.99 7.36
CA TRP A 167 -7.27 -4.89 6.58
C TRP A 167 -8.32 -5.89 7.01
N GLY A 168 -7.92 -7.14 7.28
CA GLY A 168 -8.79 -8.16 7.84
C GLY A 168 -9.45 -7.70 9.13
N ASP A 169 -8.67 -7.11 10.04
CA ASP A 169 -9.19 -6.58 11.31
C ASP A 169 -10.22 -5.46 11.10
N GLN A 170 -9.99 -4.56 10.14
CA GLN A 170 -10.95 -3.49 9.81
C GLN A 170 -12.26 -4.05 9.23
N ILE A 171 -12.15 -5.02 8.31
CA ILE A 171 -13.33 -5.70 7.73
C ILE A 171 -14.10 -6.46 8.82
N TYR A 172 -13.38 -7.18 9.68
CA TYR A 172 -14.01 -7.95 10.78
C TYR A 172 -14.69 -7.04 11.81
N ALA A 173 -14.06 -5.91 12.16
CA ALA A 173 -14.66 -4.91 13.02
C ALA A 173 -15.99 -4.37 12.42
N TRP A 174 -15.96 -4.02 11.12
CA TRP A 174 -17.17 -3.56 10.43
C TRP A 174 -18.28 -4.61 10.41
N VAL A 175 -17.97 -5.88 10.15
CA VAL A 175 -18.94 -6.98 10.18
C VAL A 175 -19.58 -7.13 11.55
N LYS A 176 -18.79 -6.98 12.63
CA LYS A 176 -19.31 -6.99 14.01
C LYS A 176 -20.20 -5.80 14.29
N ASP A 177 -19.80 -4.61 13.90
CA ASP A 177 -20.54 -3.37 14.15
C ASP A 177 -21.88 -3.35 13.39
N THR A 178 -21.93 -3.97 12.21
CA THR A 178 -23.16 -4.11 11.42
C THR A 178 -24.00 -5.32 11.79
N GLY A 179 -23.56 -6.15 12.74
CA GLY A 179 -24.28 -7.33 13.20
C GLY A 179 -24.37 -8.47 12.18
N GLN A 180 -23.48 -8.47 11.16
CA GLN A 180 -23.46 -9.47 10.09
C GLN A 180 -22.64 -10.73 10.43
N THR A 181 -22.26 -10.89 11.68
CA THR A 181 -21.65 -12.12 12.18
C THR A 181 -22.63 -13.30 12.01
N ARG A 182 -22.12 -14.45 11.58
CA ARG A 182 -22.89 -15.68 11.27
C ARG A 182 -23.78 -15.61 10.00
N VAL A 183 -23.82 -14.49 9.30
CA VAL A 183 -24.43 -14.37 7.98
C VAL A 183 -23.39 -14.81 6.94
N VAL A 184 -23.84 -15.48 5.88
CA VAL A 184 -23.01 -15.78 4.73
C VAL A 184 -23.14 -14.62 3.75
N LEU A 185 -22.05 -13.92 3.47
CA LEU A 185 -21.95 -12.87 2.46
C LEU A 185 -21.22 -13.44 1.27
N THR A 186 -21.62 -13.09 0.06
CA THR A 186 -20.80 -13.39 -1.13
C THR A 186 -19.58 -12.47 -1.17
N LEU A 187 -18.51 -12.90 -1.82
CA LEU A 187 -17.33 -12.06 -2.01
C LEU A 187 -17.69 -10.79 -2.78
N TYR A 188 -18.63 -10.90 -3.75
CA TYR A 188 -19.19 -9.77 -4.48
C TYR A 188 -19.88 -8.75 -3.55
N GLU A 189 -20.79 -9.21 -2.68
CA GLU A 189 -21.48 -8.33 -1.71
C GLU A 189 -20.49 -7.66 -0.76
N LEU A 190 -19.45 -8.40 -0.32
CA LEU A 190 -18.42 -7.85 0.55
C LEU A 190 -17.58 -6.80 -0.18
N GLN A 191 -17.23 -7.04 -1.45
CA GLN A 191 -16.48 -6.10 -2.29
C GLN A 191 -17.23 -4.78 -2.47
N HIS A 192 -18.55 -4.83 -2.67
CA HIS A 192 -19.42 -3.67 -2.83
C HIS A 192 -20.01 -3.17 -1.49
N SER A 193 -19.49 -3.65 -0.38
CA SER A 193 -19.86 -3.13 0.92
C SER A 193 -19.26 -1.74 1.15
N VAL A 194 -19.96 -0.90 1.92
CA VAL A 194 -19.51 0.45 2.30
C VAL A 194 -18.10 0.43 2.91
N CYS A 195 -17.75 -0.63 3.64
CA CYS A 195 -16.44 -0.77 4.24
C CYS A 195 -15.34 -0.92 3.16
N VAL A 196 -15.49 -1.91 2.27
CA VAL A 196 -14.47 -2.23 1.26
C VAL A 196 -14.38 -1.16 0.20
N GLU A 197 -15.51 -0.58 -0.24
CA GLU A 197 -15.52 0.58 -1.14
C GLU A 197 -14.82 1.79 -0.53
N ARG A 198 -15.04 2.07 0.77
CA ARG A 198 -14.34 3.15 1.47
C ARG A 198 -12.84 2.89 1.58
N LEU A 199 -12.42 1.65 1.74
CA LEU A 199 -11.01 1.27 1.74
C LEU A 199 -10.41 1.30 0.33
N GLY A 200 -11.22 1.13 -0.71
CA GLY A 200 -10.80 1.05 -2.11
C GLY A 200 -9.99 -0.21 -2.42
N LEU A 201 -10.19 -1.29 -1.64
CA LEU A 201 -9.38 -2.50 -1.74
C LEU A 201 -9.58 -3.22 -3.08
N PRO A 202 -8.50 -3.51 -3.83
CA PRO A 202 -8.58 -4.39 -4.99
C PRO A 202 -9.02 -5.82 -4.59
N PRO A 203 -9.71 -6.57 -5.49
CA PRO A 203 -10.23 -7.90 -5.18
C PRO A 203 -9.20 -8.88 -4.62
N HIS A 204 -8.01 -8.91 -5.20
CA HIS A 204 -6.93 -9.80 -4.73
C HIS A 204 -6.42 -9.45 -3.32
N MET A 205 -6.41 -8.16 -2.94
CA MET A 205 -6.03 -7.73 -1.58
C MET A 205 -7.13 -8.03 -0.59
N LEU A 206 -8.41 -7.86 -0.98
CA LEU A 206 -9.54 -8.30 -0.18
C LEU A 206 -9.44 -9.80 0.10
N ARG A 207 -9.17 -10.62 -0.94
CA ARG A 207 -8.99 -12.06 -0.77
C ARG A 207 -7.88 -12.39 0.22
N GLN A 208 -6.72 -11.76 0.11
CA GLN A 208 -5.61 -11.95 1.06
C GLN A 208 -5.98 -11.55 2.49
N ALA A 209 -6.71 -10.45 2.66
CA ALA A 209 -7.20 -10.04 3.98
C ALA A 209 -8.14 -11.10 4.58
N LEU A 210 -9.06 -11.66 3.78
CA LEU A 210 -9.94 -12.74 4.21
C LEU A 210 -9.17 -14.03 4.53
N ASP A 211 -8.16 -14.38 3.75
CA ASP A 211 -7.32 -15.56 4.02
C ASP A 211 -6.61 -15.45 5.39
N THR A 212 -6.21 -14.24 5.79
CA THR A 212 -5.66 -14.02 7.16
C THR A 212 -6.71 -14.25 8.25
N LEU A 213 -7.97 -13.84 8.02
CA LEU A 213 -9.07 -14.10 8.95
C LEU A 213 -9.43 -15.59 9.02
N VAL A 214 -9.37 -16.30 7.89
CA VAL A 214 -9.56 -17.75 7.85
C VAL A 214 -8.46 -18.46 8.65
N ALA A 215 -7.20 -18.09 8.46
CA ALA A 215 -6.08 -18.63 9.22
C ALA A 215 -6.24 -18.41 10.74
N ARG A 216 -6.83 -17.28 11.14
CA ARG A 216 -7.15 -16.91 12.53
C ARG A 216 -8.47 -17.53 13.03
N LYS A 217 -9.18 -18.30 12.21
CA LYS A 217 -10.50 -18.90 12.52
C LYS A 217 -11.61 -17.88 12.82
N CYS A 218 -11.46 -16.65 12.33
CA CYS A 218 -12.46 -15.58 12.45
C CYS A 218 -13.42 -15.57 11.27
N ALA A 219 -13.10 -16.26 10.17
CA ALA A 219 -13.93 -16.40 9.00
C ALA A 219 -13.79 -17.79 8.36
N GLN A 220 -14.77 -18.17 7.56
CA GLN A 220 -14.75 -19.38 6.73
C GLN A 220 -15.17 -18.99 5.31
N ILE A 221 -14.48 -19.50 4.30
CA ILE A 221 -14.80 -19.28 2.89
C ILE A 221 -15.39 -20.59 2.34
N PHE A 222 -16.52 -20.49 1.66
CA PHE A 222 -17.27 -21.60 1.08
C PHE A 222 -17.37 -21.41 -0.43
N GLY A 223 -17.31 -22.50 -1.16
CA GLY A 223 -17.38 -22.52 -2.62
C GLY A 223 -16.10 -23.02 -3.26
N SER A 224 -16.17 -23.35 -4.54
CA SER A 224 -15.04 -23.83 -5.31
C SER A 224 -14.67 -22.78 -6.36
N SER A 225 -13.47 -22.26 -6.30
CA SER A 225 -12.92 -21.35 -7.32
C SER A 225 -12.62 -22.05 -8.67
N ALA A 226 -12.88 -23.34 -8.77
CA ALA A 226 -12.48 -24.13 -9.95
C ALA A 226 -13.44 -23.99 -11.16
N THR A 227 -14.67 -23.51 -10.96
CA THR A 227 -15.71 -23.47 -12.02
C THR A 227 -16.48 -22.15 -12.12
N GLU A 228 -16.51 -21.36 -11.07
CA GLU A 228 -17.13 -20.03 -11.06
C GLU A 228 -16.13 -19.05 -10.50
N GLY A 229 -16.01 -17.85 -11.10
CA GLY A 229 -15.07 -16.83 -10.67
C GLY A 229 -15.15 -16.57 -9.15
N ASP A 230 -14.10 -16.05 -8.56
CA ASP A 230 -13.98 -15.80 -7.10
C ASP A 230 -15.15 -14.99 -6.51
N GLU A 231 -15.93 -14.30 -7.33
CA GLU A 231 -17.05 -13.43 -6.94
C GLU A 231 -18.19 -14.17 -6.24
N ASN A 232 -18.42 -15.46 -6.58
CA ASN A 232 -19.52 -16.27 -6.02
C ASN A 232 -19.15 -17.02 -4.74
N LEU A 233 -17.91 -16.84 -4.26
CA LEU A 233 -17.50 -17.47 -3.01
C LEU A 233 -18.26 -16.86 -1.83
N GLY A 234 -18.83 -17.73 -0.99
CA GLY A 234 -19.46 -17.31 0.26
C GLY A 234 -18.45 -17.15 1.39
N VAL A 235 -18.55 -16.08 2.15
CA VAL A 235 -17.74 -15.80 3.34
C VAL A 235 -18.64 -15.74 4.56
N LYS A 236 -18.33 -16.52 5.59
CA LYS A 236 -19.03 -16.49 6.89
C LYS A 236 -18.06 -16.08 7.97
N PHE A 237 -18.40 -15.01 8.69
CA PHE A 237 -17.65 -14.55 9.85
C PHE A 237 -18.18 -15.22 11.13
N VAL A 238 -17.25 -15.52 12.06
CA VAL A 238 -17.54 -16.26 13.29
C VAL A 238 -17.46 -15.36 14.51
#